data_f517cac0ac85ac5a2e5fd57934807213
#
_entry.id   f517cac0ac85ac5a2e5fd57934807213
#
_cell.length_a   1.000
_cell.length_b   1.000
_cell.length_c   1.000
_cell.angle_alpha   90.00
_cell.angle_beta   90.00
_cell.angle_gamma   90.00
#
_symmetry.space_group_name_H-M   'P 1'
#
loop_
_entity.id
_entity.type
_entity.pdbx_description
1 polymer ?
#
loop_
_entity_poly.entity_id
_entity_poly.type
_entity_poly.pdbx_seq_one_letter_code
_entity_poly.pdbx_strand_id
1 'polypeptide(L)'
;MERMHFVRKDNETCFALTEELVLHYAALIFGKENVQEKCLFRVTRNADIDVKEGMMDHDIDYREIMADLLKRRRKLAAVRLQVIPAAPQVAQLLCSRLELTHKRVFVQKSPLDLSFFYKLTSRMESDGHPELFYTPARPMLPPQDYDLAAEVEKHDVLLSYPYQSIRPFIAMLKKAAQDPDVISIKMTLYRMARESQIVQALVEAAENGKEVVALVELRARFDEQNNIDWSKHLEEAGCTVIYGFDDYKVHSKLTLITKKSAHGYSYITQIGTGNYNEKTSELYTDYSFITADLGIGEEASNVFQNLAVQKLTEESEKMLVAPLRFKSVLLDEMDRIINAARLGRPASMILKNNSISDRDIILKLEEASCAGVRIDMIVRGICCVRAGVPGKTENLHIRSLVGRYLEHGRIYSFYDGVNTRIYIASGDFLTRNTECRVEVGVRVEDPVLKEKLDSILRLQLSDNVNAREMQPDGSYQKVKPAPGEPLVNSQMGMYDLLRDDWTARDKAPAPASVAETPKPQPVKAPEKPAAPAKAAPQPARPAEPEKQPAQREEAAPAPMPIVVTESRPRRTGLLSRLLEHFLK
;
A
#
# COMPACT_ATOMS: atom_id res chain seq x y z
N MET A 1 25.88 23.17 -5.41
CA MET A 1 25.12 24.45 -5.34
C MET A 1 23.89 24.19 -4.48
N GLU A 2 23.61 25.07 -3.53
CA GLU A 2 22.39 24.96 -2.73
C GLU A 2 21.16 25.18 -3.59
N ARG A 3 20.09 24.43 -3.37
CA ARG A 3 18.86 24.53 -4.16
C ARG A 3 17.97 25.69 -3.74
N MET A 4 18.01 26.09 -2.45
CA MET A 4 17.21 27.19 -1.91
C MET A 4 18.11 28.34 -1.45
N HIS A 5 17.74 29.56 -1.81
CA HIS A 5 18.38 30.80 -1.40
C HIS A 5 17.36 31.63 -0.62
N PHE A 6 17.69 31.96 0.63
CA PHE A 6 16.83 32.76 1.49
C PHE A 6 17.32 34.23 1.51
N VAL A 7 16.38 35.15 1.41
CA VAL A 7 16.61 36.58 1.51
C VAL A 7 15.62 37.17 2.49
N ARG A 8 16.10 37.97 3.43
CA ARG A 8 15.23 38.73 4.35
C ARG A 8 14.94 40.08 3.76
N LYS A 9 13.68 40.43 3.56
CA LYS A 9 13.22 41.71 3.03
C LYS A 9 12.01 42.16 3.85
N ASP A 10 12.05 43.39 4.37
CA ASP A 10 10.94 44.04 5.06
C ASP A 10 10.29 43.19 6.14
N ASN A 11 11.09 42.51 6.96
CA ASN A 11 10.67 41.56 8.01
C ASN A 11 10.08 40.26 7.51
N GLU A 12 10.06 39.99 6.21
CA GLU A 12 9.62 38.75 5.60
C GLU A 12 10.81 37.89 5.19
N THR A 13 10.69 36.58 5.34
CA THR A 13 11.64 35.61 4.80
C THR A 13 11.17 35.16 3.43
N CYS A 14 11.84 35.65 2.40
CA CYS A 14 11.63 35.22 1.01
C CYS A 14 12.61 34.12 0.64
N PHE A 15 12.24 33.26 -0.30
CA PHE A 15 13.17 32.30 -0.88
C PHE A 15 13.01 32.19 -2.38
N ALA A 16 14.08 31.79 -3.05
CA ALA A 16 14.08 31.44 -4.47
C ALA A 16 14.76 30.08 -4.68
N LEU A 17 14.29 29.31 -5.65
CA LEU A 17 14.91 28.07 -6.06
C LEU A 17 16.01 28.35 -7.10
N THR A 18 17.15 27.67 -6.99
CA THR A 18 18.27 27.81 -7.92
C THR A 18 17.84 27.62 -9.37
N GLU A 19 17.01 26.62 -9.63
CA GLU A 19 16.49 26.34 -10.96
C GLU A 19 15.66 27.52 -11.53
N GLU A 20 14.90 28.21 -10.71
CA GLU A 20 14.10 29.37 -11.11
C GLU A 20 14.99 30.60 -11.37
N LEU A 21 16.01 30.80 -10.53
CA LEU A 21 17.02 31.85 -10.76
C LEU A 21 17.78 31.63 -12.08
N VAL A 22 18.22 30.38 -12.33
CA VAL A 22 18.89 30.02 -13.59
C VAL A 22 17.96 30.23 -14.79
N LEU A 23 16.70 29.85 -14.67
CA LEU A 23 15.71 30.07 -15.74
C LEU A 23 15.47 31.56 -15.97
N HIS A 24 15.36 32.35 -14.90
CA HIS A 24 15.14 33.80 -15.01
C HIS A 24 16.32 34.51 -15.72
N TYR A 25 17.54 34.23 -15.27
CA TYR A 25 18.76 34.85 -15.77
C TYR A 25 19.42 34.09 -16.94
N ALA A 26 18.70 33.18 -17.61
CA ALA A 26 19.24 32.37 -18.70
C ALA A 26 19.92 33.22 -19.79
N ALA A 27 19.34 34.36 -20.16
CA ALA A 27 19.93 35.26 -21.17
C ALA A 27 21.31 35.79 -20.75
N LEU A 28 21.54 36.03 -19.46
CA LEU A 28 22.85 36.45 -18.94
C LEU A 28 23.88 35.31 -18.96
N ILE A 29 23.40 34.06 -18.68
CA ILE A 29 24.26 32.86 -18.67
C ILE A 29 24.73 32.52 -20.08
N PHE A 30 23.88 32.69 -21.09
CA PHE A 30 24.18 32.41 -22.50
C PHE A 30 24.86 33.58 -23.23
N GLY A 31 24.96 34.72 -22.58
CA GLY A 31 25.69 35.89 -23.07
C GLY A 31 25.06 36.49 -24.32
N LYS A 32 25.79 36.43 -25.46
CA LYS A 32 25.35 37.01 -26.73
C LYS A 32 24.32 36.19 -27.50
N GLU A 33 24.01 34.98 -27.04
CA GLU A 33 23.05 34.11 -27.70
C GLU A 33 21.62 34.61 -27.47
N ASN A 34 20.80 34.58 -28.52
CA ASN A 34 19.39 34.94 -28.40
C ASN A 34 18.57 33.74 -27.91
N VAL A 35 18.13 33.78 -26.67
CA VAL A 35 17.31 32.75 -26.07
C VAL A 35 15.88 32.82 -26.59
N GLN A 36 15.49 31.87 -27.46
CA GLN A 36 14.15 31.79 -28.07
C GLN A 36 13.12 31.20 -27.10
N GLU A 37 13.43 30.04 -26.52
CA GLU A 37 12.60 29.38 -25.52
C GLU A 37 13.44 28.89 -24.37
N LYS A 38 12.83 28.85 -23.19
CA LYS A 38 13.44 28.30 -21.98
C LYS A 38 12.37 27.65 -21.09
N CYS A 39 12.69 26.50 -20.47
CA CYS A 39 11.84 25.88 -19.49
C CYS A 39 12.66 25.05 -18.50
N LEU A 40 12.07 24.81 -17.33
CA LEU A 40 12.47 23.70 -16.48
C LEU A 40 11.76 22.46 -16.96
N PHE A 41 12.44 21.32 -16.92
CA PHE A 41 11.80 20.05 -17.26
C PHE A 41 12.16 18.94 -16.28
N ARG A 42 11.26 17.96 -16.18
CA ARG A 42 11.47 16.72 -15.42
C ARG A 42 11.10 15.53 -16.28
N VAL A 43 12.02 14.59 -16.38
CA VAL A 43 11.80 13.30 -17.07
C VAL A 43 11.51 12.23 -16.02
N THR A 44 10.39 11.54 -16.17
CA THR A 44 10.14 10.31 -15.44
C THR A 44 10.47 9.13 -16.35
N ARG A 45 11.34 8.25 -15.89
CA ARG A 45 11.70 7.03 -16.60
C ARG A 45 10.92 5.83 -16.05
N ASN A 46 10.81 4.78 -16.84
CA ASN A 46 10.28 3.52 -16.34
C ASN A 46 11.10 3.08 -15.11
N ALA A 47 10.40 2.62 -14.08
CA ALA A 47 11.02 2.20 -12.83
C ALA A 47 10.90 0.69 -12.62
N ASP A 48 10.17 -0.01 -13.49
CA ASP A 48 10.06 -1.46 -13.42
C ASP A 48 11.33 -2.07 -14.01
N ILE A 49 12.04 -2.77 -13.16
CA ILE A 49 13.23 -3.54 -13.50
C ILE A 49 12.75 -4.96 -13.71
N ASP A 50 12.88 -5.48 -14.92
CA ASP A 50 12.70 -6.89 -15.19
C ASP A 50 13.99 -7.62 -14.80
N VAL A 51 13.91 -8.42 -13.74
CA VAL A 51 15.05 -9.14 -13.19
C VAL A 51 15.44 -10.31 -14.11
N LYS A 52 14.52 -10.79 -14.95
CA LYS A 52 14.74 -11.92 -15.87
C LYS A 52 15.84 -11.66 -16.89
N GLU A 53 16.07 -10.39 -17.29
CA GLU A 53 17.18 -10.04 -18.19
C GLU A 53 18.58 -10.22 -17.58
N GLY A 54 18.70 -10.34 -16.25
CA GLY A 54 19.99 -10.48 -15.54
C GLY A 54 20.28 -11.89 -15.03
N MET A 55 19.30 -12.79 -15.04
CA MET A 55 19.38 -14.10 -14.40
C MET A 55 19.88 -15.25 -15.30
N MET A 56 20.51 -14.98 -16.43
CA MET A 56 21.03 -16.05 -17.29
C MET A 56 22.25 -16.79 -16.72
N ASP A 57 22.80 -16.33 -15.59
CA ASP A 57 23.96 -16.95 -14.93
C ASP A 57 23.60 -17.32 -13.49
N HIS A 58 23.46 -18.61 -13.19
CA HIS A 58 23.02 -19.12 -11.88
C HIS A 58 24.04 -18.93 -10.75
N ASP A 59 25.24 -18.43 -11.04
CA ASP A 59 26.32 -18.25 -10.07
C ASP A 59 26.49 -16.81 -9.55
N ILE A 60 25.64 -15.85 -10.00
CA ILE A 60 25.77 -14.45 -9.59
C ILE A 60 24.86 -14.16 -8.39
N ASP A 61 25.42 -13.54 -7.35
CA ASP A 61 24.68 -13.07 -6.18
C ASP A 61 23.54 -12.12 -6.61
N TYR A 62 22.30 -12.44 -6.25
CA TYR A 62 21.11 -11.65 -6.56
C TYR A 62 21.26 -10.17 -6.17
N ARG A 63 22.04 -9.86 -5.13
CA ARG A 63 22.36 -8.49 -4.70
C ARG A 63 23.23 -7.75 -5.69
N GLU A 64 24.18 -8.43 -6.33
CA GLU A 64 25.05 -7.84 -7.38
C GLU A 64 24.22 -7.54 -8.63
N ILE A 65 23.34 -8.46 -9.01
CA ILE A 65 22.36 -8.24 -10.09
C ILE A 65 21.53 -6.99 -9.80
N MET A 66 20.97 -6.88 -8.60
CA MET A 66 20.16 -5.73 -8.19
C MET A 66 20.98 -4.42 -8.19
N ALA A 67 22.22 -4.44 -7.71
CA ALA A 67 23.08 -3.26 -7.71
C ALA A 67 23.41 -2.77 -9.15
N ASP A 68 23.61 -3.71 -10.09
CA ASP A 68 23.83 -3.36 -11.50
C ASP A 68 22.55 -2.86 -12.18
N LEU A 69 21.42 -3.50 -11.93
CA LEU A 69 20.12 -3.06 -12.42
C LEU A 69 19.76 -1.64 -11.92
N LEU A 70 20.12 -1.29 -10.69
CA LEU A 70 19.97 0.07 -10.17
C LEU A 70 20.81 1.10 -10.94
N LYS A 71 22.03 0.75 -11.37
CA LYS A 71 22.84 1.60 -12.25
C LYS A 71 22.20 1.76 -13.63
N ARG A 72 21.64 0.68 -14.20
CA ARG A 72 20.95 0.69 -15.51
C ARG A 72 19.63 1.47 -15.46
N ARG A 73 18.96 1.58 -14.31
CA ARG A 73 17.68 2.28 -14.13
C ARG A 73 17.69 3.71 -14.67
N ARG A 74 18.83 4.39 -14.58
CA ARG A 74 18.99 5.76 -15.14
C ARG A 74 18.90 5.81 -16.67
N LYS A 75 19.03 4.69 -17.35
CA LYS A 75 18.98 4.55 -18.80
C LYS A 75 17.66 3.98 -19.32
N LEU A 76 16.73 3.63 -18.43
CA LEU A 76 15.43 3.07 -18.84
C LEU A 76 14.62 4.09 -19.63
N ALA A 77 13.69 3.60 -20.48
CA ALA A 77 12.86 4.41 -21.35
C ALA A 77 12.12 5.52 -20.59
N ALA A 78 12.10 6.72 -21.14
CA ALA A 78 11.30 7.81 -20.62
C ALA A 78 9.81 7.51 -20.80
N VAL A 79 9.00 7.80 -19.79
CA VAL A 79 7.54 7.54 -19.82
C VAL A 79 6.72 8.81 -19.62
N ARG A 80 7.34 9.90 -19.15
CA ARG A 80 6.67 11.17 -18.90
C ARG A 80 7.65 12.33 -18.96
N LEU A 81 7.24 13.43 -19.59
CA LEU A 81 7.93 14.72 -19.60
C LEU A 81 7.04 15.79 -18.96
N GLN A 82 7.53 16.47 -17.97
CA GLN A 82 6.89 17.64 -17.37
C GLN A 82 7.71 18.89 -17.68
N VAL A 83 7.03 19.99 -18.01
CA VAL A 83 7.68 21.27 -18.38
C VAL A 83 7.02 22.46 -17.69
N ILE A 84 7.79 23.48 -17.36
CA ILE A 84 7.34 24.78 -16.83
C ILE A 84 8.33 25.90 -17.19
N PRO A 85 7.90 27.05 -17.75
CA PRO A 85 6.60 27.28 -18.38
C PRO A 85 6.40 26.44 -19.65
N ALA A 86 5.28 26.63 -20.35
CA ALA A 86 5.07 26.01 -21.65
C ALA A 86 6.16 26.47 -22.64
N ALA A 87 6.84 25.51 -23.26
CA ALA A 87 7.89 25.72 -24.23
C ALA A 87 7.77 24.68 -25.33
N PRO A 88 6.91 24.90 -26.36
CA PRO A 88 6.54 23.89 -27.35
C PRO A 88 7.73 23.37 -28.16
N GLN A 89 8.66 24.26 -28.58
CA GLN A 89 9.81 23.84 -29.38
C GLN A 89 10.80 23.01 -28.57
N VAL A 90 11.09 23.44 -27.32
CA VAL A 90 11.94 22.66 -26.41
C VAL A 90 11.28 21.33 -26.06
N ALA A 91 9.97 21.31 -25.79
CA ALA A 91 9.24 20.09 -25.51
C ALA A 91 9.25 19.11 -26.70
N GLN A 92 9.11 19.61 -27.92
CA GLN A 92 9.20 18.81 -29.16
C GLN A 92 10.60 18.20 -29.32
N LEU A 93 11.66 19.00 -29.12
CA LEU A 93 13.04 18.52 -29.17
C LEU A 93 13.29 17.42 -28.13
N LEU A 94 12.84 17.63 -26.89
CA LEU A 94 12.97 16.65 -25.82
C LEU A 94 12.16 15.37 -26.12
N CYS A 95 10.94 15.48 -26.64
CA CYS A 95 10.15 14.32 -27.05
C CYS A 95 10.86 13.48 -28.12
N SER A 96 11.42 14.13 -29.15
CA SER A 96 12.19 13.43 -30.19
C SER A 96 13.40 12.70 -29.60
N ARG A 97 14.15 13.35 -28.68
CA ARG A 97 15.33 12.76 -28.05
C ARG A 97 15.03 11.65 -27.05
N LEU A 98 13.86 11.71 -26.41
CA LEU A 98 13.41 10.77 -25.37
C LEU A 98 12.44 9.71 -25.89
N GLU A 99 12.17 9.72 -27.21
CA GLU A 99 11.21 8.81 -27.86
C GLU A 99 9.81 8.87 -27.22
N LEU A 100 9.39 10.08 -26.84
CA LEU A 100 8.10 10.31 -26.20
C LEU A 100 7.07 10.85 -27.22
N THR A 101 5.83 10.43 -27.08
CA THR A 101 4.69 11.04 -27.78
C THR A 101 4.21 12.31 -27.05
N HIS A 102 3.56 13.22 -27.77
CA HIS A 102 2.97 14.45 -27.18
C HIS A 102 1.97 14.16 -26.05
N LYS A 103 1.31 13.01 -26.06
CA LYS A 103 0.41 12.57 -24.98
C LYS A 103 1.10 12.34 -23.64
N ARG A 104 2.44 12.27 -23.63
CA ARG A 104 3.28 12.08 -22.46
C ARG A 104 3.89 13.38 -21.94
N VAL A 105 3.55 14.53 -22.53
CA VAL A 105 4.02 15.86 -22.11
C VAL A 105 2.97 16.56 -21.26
N PHE A 106 3.37 17.08 -20.12
CA PHE A 106 2.50 17.75 -19.15
C PHE A 106 3.09 19.12 -18.79
N VAL A 107 2.37 20.18 -19.13
CA VAL A 107 2.70 21.53 -18.68
C VAL A 107 2.24 21.69 -17.23
N GLN A 108 3.14 22.08 -16.34
CA GLN A 108 2.87 22.27 -14.92
C GLN A 108 2.76 23.76 -14.58
N LYS A 109 2.05 24.05 -13.48
CA LYS A 109 1.92 25.41 -12.90
C LYS A 109 2.63 25.53 -11.54
N SER A 110 3.14 24.42 -11.00
CA SER A 110 3.85 24.35 -9.73
C SER A 110 5.29 23.87 -9.96
N PRO A 111 6.22 24.09 -9.03
CA PRO A 111 7.58 23.54 -9.12
C PRO A 111 7.56 22.05 -9.40
N LEU A 112 8.48 21.57 -10.27
CA LEU A 112 8.50 20.19 -10.75
C LEU A 112 8.95 19.17 -9.70
N ASP A 113 9.67 19.63 -8.69
CA ASP A 113 10.13 18.82 -7.56
C ASP A 113 9.88 19.57 -6.26
N LEU A 114 9.01 19.01 -5.42
CA LEU A 114 8.59 19.61 -4.15
C LEU A 114 9.48 19.20 -2.96
N SER A 115 10.57 18.47 -3.18
CA SER A 115 11.46 18.04 -2.09
C SER A 115 12.11 19.19 -1.31
N PHE A 116 12.15 20.40 -1.90
CA PHE A 116 12.63 21.60 -1.20
C PHE A 116 11.80 21.94 0.04
N PHE A 117 10.54 21.52 0.12
CA PHE A 117 9.70 21.75 1.28
C PHE A 117 10.29 21.16 2.57
N TYR A 118 11.03 20.08 2.51
CA TYR A 118 11.72 19.54 3.71
C TYR A 118 12.72 20.55 4.30
N LYS A 119 13.48 21.24 3.43
CA LYS A 119 14.42 22.29 3.87
C LYS A 119 13.68 23.55 4.30
N LEU A 120 12.59 23.90 3.62
CA LEU A 120 11.74 25.03 3.99
C LEU A 120 11.09 24.81 5.36
N THR A 121 10.51 23.65 5.61
CA THR A 121 9.90 23.33 6.92
C THR A 121 10.93 23.40 8.04
N SER A 122 12.12 22.80 7.88
CA SER A 122 13.19 22.91 8.88
C SER A 122 13.63 24.36 9.13
N ARG A 123 13.62 25.18 8.09
CA ARG A 123 13.94 26.61 8.23
C ARG A 123 12.85 27.36 9.00
N MET A 124 11.57 27.13 8.68
CA MET A 124 10.44 27.76 9.37
C MET A 124 10.40 27.35 10.86
N GLU A 125 10.72 26.11 11.17
CA GLU A 125 10.84 25.63 12.53
C GLU A 125 11.96 26.37 13.30
N SER A 126 13.15 26.51 12.67
CA SER A 126 14.28 27.22 13.27
C SER A 126 14.05 28.75 13.41
N ASP A 127 13.26 29.33 12.52
CA ASP A 127 12.90 30.77 12.56
C ASP A 127 11.77 31.06 13.58
N GLY A 128 11.20 30.01 14.22
CA GLY A 128 10.24 30.15 15.31
C GLY A 128 8.80 30.41 14.85
N HIS A 129 8.34 29.71 13.81
CA HIS A 129 6.98 29.77 13.27
C HIS A 129 6.11 28.56 13.68
N PRO A 130 5.78 28.37 14.98
CA PRO A 130 5.01 27.20 15.45
C PRO A 130 3.60 27.14 14.87
N GLU A 131 3.02 28.27 14.46
CA GLU A 131 1.69 28.37 13.86
C GLU A 131 1.57 27.66 12.49
N LEU A 132 2.71 27.39 11.83
CA LEU A 132 2.77 26.65 10.58
C LEU A 132 2.79 25.12 10.76
N PHE A 133 2.91 24.65 11.99
CA PHE A 133 3.06 23.23 12.31
C PHE A 133 1.88 22.71 13.12
N TYR A 134 1.63 21.42 12.99
CA TYR A 134 0.71 20.75 13.91
C TYR A 134 1.27 20.76 15.33
N THR A 135 0.42 20.96 16.31
CA THR A 135 0.80 20.73 17.72
C THR A 135 1.40 19.33 17.87
N PRO A 136 2.58 19.18 18.50
CA PRO A 136 3.20 17.87 18.66
C PRO A 136 2.25 16.86 19.31
N ALA A 137 2.10 15.70 18.72
CA ALA A 137 1.39 14.57 19.29
C ALA A 137 2.35 13.38 19.36
N ARG A 138 2.37 12.71 20.50
CA ARG A 138 3.24 11.56 20.75
C ARG A 138 2.40 10.29 20.79
N PRO A 139 2.94 9.17 20.30
CA PRO A 139 2.30 7.87 20.48
C PRO A 139 2.05 7.57 21.97
N MET A 140 0.89 7.01 22.28
CA MET A 140 0.59 6.52 23.63
C MET A 140 1.47 5.32 23.94
N LEU A 141 2.04 5.31 25.13
CA LEU A 141 2.84 4.20 25.64
C LEU A 141 1.98 3.32 26.53
N PRO A 142 2.24 2.01 26.57
CA PRO A 142 1.60 1.11 27.51
C PRO A 142 2.12 1.38 28.94
N PRO A 143 1.47 0.80 29.97
CA PRO A 143 2.03 0.72 31.33
C PRO A 143 3.46 0.19 31.33
N GLN A 144 4.24 0.55 32.35
CA GLN A 144 5.68 0.24 32.39
C GLN A 144 5.97 -1.26 32.43
N ASP A 145 5.09 -2.05 33.02
CA ASP A 145 5.14 -3.50 33.20
C ASP A 145 4.38 -4.28 32.10
N TYR A 146 3.92 -3.60 31.06
CA TYR A 146 3.17 -4.21 29.99
C TYR A 146 4.03 -5.19 29.16
N ASP A 147 3.63 -6.45 29.14
CA ASP A 147 4.25 -7.51 28.36
C ASP A 147 3.32 -7.95 27.21
N LEU A 148 3.62 -7.49 26.01
CA LEU A 148 2.80 -7.79 24.83
C LEU A 148 2.68 -9.31 24.56
N ALA A 149 3.76 -10.09 24.76
CA ALA A 149 3.72 -11.53 24.54
C ALA A 149 2.77 -12.21 25.51
N ALA A 150 2.84 -11.84 26.82
CA ALA A 150 1.96 -12.37 27.85
C ALA A 150 0.49 -11.95 27.63
N GLU A 151 0.23 -10.77 27.08
CA GLU A 151 -1.14 -10.36 26.76
C GLU A 151 -1.68 -11.12 25.55
N VAL A 152 -0.86 -11.35 24.53
CA VAL A 152 -1.25 -12.10 23.31
C VAL A 152 -1.58 -13.58 23.64
N GLU A 153 -0.93 -14.17 24.64
CA GLU A 153 -1.26 -15.52 25.09
C GLU A 153 -2.66 -15.61 25.74
N LYS A 154 -3.23 -14.48 26.20
CA LYS A 154 -4.57 -14.42 26.81
C LYS A 154 -5.67 -14.08 25.80
N HIS A 155 -5.36 -13.20 24.87
CA HIS A 155 -6.31 -12.69 23.86
C HIS A 155 -5.57 -12.01 22.69
N ASP A 156 -6.25 -11.86 21.56
CA ASP A 156 -5.73 -11.10 20.43
C ASP A 156 -5.49 -9.62 20.78
N VAL A 157 -4.43 -9.03 20.23
CA VAL A 157 -4.07 -7.61 20.42
C VAL A 157 -4.04 -6.90 19.09
N LEU A 158 -4.59 -5.68 19.04
CA LEU A 158 -4.52 -4.79 17.88
C LEU A 158 -3.85 -3.48 18.30
N LEU A 159 -2.64 -3.24 17.81
CA LEU A 159 -1.96 -1.94 17.92
C LEU A 159 -2.32 -1.06 16.73
N SER A 160 -2.58 0.22 17.01
CA SER A 160 -3.01 1.23 16.02
C SER A 160 -1.98 2.36 15.94
N TYR A 161 -1.11 2.32 14.93
CA TYR A 161 -0.12 3.36 14.69
C TYR A 161 -0.75 4.56 13.98
N PRO A 162 -0.25 5.79 14.15
CA PRO A 162 0.81 6.25 15.04
C PRO A 162 0.33 6.60 16.45
N TYR A 163 -0.92 6.28 16.78
CA TYR A 163 -1.58 6.64 18.04
C TYR A 163 -1.00 5.87 19.21
N GLN A 164 -0.72 4.60 19.00
CA GLN A 164 0.00 3.73 19.93
C GLN A 164 1.44 3.52 19.45
N SER A 165 2.36 3.32 20.38
CA SER A 165 3.78 3.14 20.06
C SER A 165 4.05 1.74 19.50
N ILE A 166 5.00 1.64 18.56
CA ILE A 166 5.56 0.35 18.08
C ILE A 166 6.49 -0.30 19.12
N ARG A 167 6.90 0.42 20.18
CA ARG A 167 7.85 -0.08 21.17
C ARG A 167 7.47 -1.40 21.83
N PRO A 168 6.20 -1.69 22.17
CA PRO A 168 5.79 -2.98 22.71
C PRO A 168 6.11 -4.15 21.76
N PHE A 169 5.89 -3.97 20.47
CA PHE A 169 6.24 -4.96 19.46
C PHE A 169 7.76 -5.19 19.37
N ILE A 170 8.55 -4.13 19.41
CA ILE A 170 10.02 -4.23 19.44
C ILE A 170 10.50 -4.93 20.73
N ALA A 171 9.90 -4.59 21.87
CA ALA A 171 10.22 -5.23 23.16
C ALA A 171 9.89 -6.72 23.14
N MET A 172 8.75 -7.11 22.54
CA MET A 172 8.36 -8.51 22.36
C MET A 172 9.40 -9.28 21.52
N LEU A 173 9.89 -8.68 20.41
CA LEU A 173 10.93 -9.32 19.57
C LEU A 173 12.25 -9.47 20.34
N LYS A 174 12.68 -8.44 21.07
CA LYS A 174 13.90 -8.50 21.91
C LYS A 174 13.78 -9.57 23.01
N LYS A 175 12.61 -9.66 23.65
CA LYS A 175 12.33 -10.70 24.63
C LYS A 175 12.36 -12.09 23.98
N ALA A 176 11.74 -12.26 22.82
CA ALA A 176 11.77 -13.51 22.07
C ALA A 176 13.18 -13.92 21.63
N ALA A 177 14.07 -12.96 21.34
CA ALA A 177 15.47 -13.24 21.01
C ALA A 177 16.23 -13.88 22.20
N GLN A 178 15.84 -13.59 23.44
CA GLN A 178 16.49 -14.08 24.66
C GLN A 178 15.76 -15.29 25.28
N ASP A 179 14.49 -15.50 24.99
CA ASP A 179 13.66 -16.55 25.56
C ASP A 179 14.15 -17.96 25.14
N PRO A 180 14.57 -18.85 26.08
CA PRO A 180 15.09 -20.19 25.75
C PRO A 180 14.04 -21.10 25.09
N ASP A 181 12.73 -20.83 25.29
CA ASP A 181 11.66 -21.61 24.69
C ASP A 181 11.38 -21.19 23.25
N VAL A 182 11.80 -20.02 22.81
CA VAL A 182 11.72 -19.60 21.41
C VAL A 182 12.74 -20.34 20.58
N ILE A 183 12.26 -21.04 19.54
CA ILE A 183 13.10 -21.81 18.61
C ILE A 183 13.32 -21.12 17.28
N SER A 184 12.31 -20.35 16.79
CA SER A 184 12.47 -19.62 15.54
C SER A 184 11.72 -18.29 15.53
N ILE A 185 12.27 -17.33 14.77
CA ILE A 185 11.62 -16.06 14.42
C ILE A 185 11.68 -15.91 12.90
N LYS A 186 10.50 -15.81 12.24
CA LYS A 186 10.40 -15.63 10.80
C LYS A 186 9.69 -14.31 10.51
N MET A 187 10.24 -13.51 9.56
CA MET A 187 9.73 -12.17 9.29
C MET A 187 9.87 -11.78 7.82
N THR A 188 8.84 -11.11 7.26
CA THR A 188 8.92 -10.51 5.93
C THR A 188 9.29 -9.04 6.04
N LEU A 189 10.34 -8.60 5.34
CA LEU A 189 10.92 -7.26 5.43
C LEU A 189 10.84 -6.56 4.07
N TYR A 190 10.10 -5.45 4.00
CA TYR A 190 9.92 -4.69 2.76
C TYR A 190 10.65 -3.33 2.78
N ARG A 191 10.49 -2.56 3.86
CA ARG A 191 11.16 -1.27 4.09
C ARG A 191 11.62 -1.19 5.52
N MET A 192 12.91 -1.23 5.72
CA MET A 192 13.54 -1.14 7.04
C MET A 192 14.03 0.28 7.32
N ALA A 193 14.02 0.70 8.58
CA ALA A 193 14.70 1.93 8.97
C ALA A 193 16.22 1.78 8.80
N ARG A 194 16.94 2.90 8.63
CA ARG A 194 18.41 2.86 8.54
C ARG A 194 19.07 2.34 9.82
N GLU A 195 18.46 2.63 10.96
CA GLU A 195 18.86 2.15 12.27
C GLU A 195 17.65 1.41 12.86
N SER A 196 17.43 0.17 12.40
CA SER A 196 16.24 -0.60 12.77
C SER A 196 16.51 -1.45 14.00
N GLN A 197 15.79 -1.16 15.09
CA GLN A 197 15.80 -2.00 16.30
C GLN A 197 15.14 -3.36 16.07
N ILE A 198 14.24 -3.46 15.10
CA ILE A 198 13.59 -4.72 14.70
C ILE A 198 14.64 -5.65 14.09
N VAL A 199 15.44 -5.14 13.14
CA VAL A 199 16.51 -5.95 12.52
C VAL A 199 17.57 -6.31 13.55
N GLN A 200 17.93 -5.41 14.48
CA GLN A 200 18.83 -5.70 15.59
C GLN A 200 18.32 -6.85 16.48
N ALA A 201 17.01 -6.88 16.76
CA ALA A 201 16.43 -8.00 17.52
C ALA A 201 16.48 -9.33 16.78
N LEU A 202 16.41 -9.34 15.43
CA LEU A 202 16.61 -10.55 14.62
C LEU A 202 18.06 -11.02 14.66
N VAL A 203 19.01 -10.09 14.57
CA VAL A 203 20.46 -10.38 14.72
C VAL A 203 20.72 -10.99 16.10
N GLU A 204 20.26 -10.36 17.18
CA GLU A 204 20.39 -10.87 18.55
C GLU A 204 19.78 -12.28 18.70
N ALA A 205 18.63 -12.53 18.07
CA ALA A 205 18.01 -13.86 18.09
C ALA A 205 18.90 -14.93 17.41
N ALA A 206 19.50 -14.62 16.27
CA ALA A 206 20.40 -15.54 15.57
C ALA A 206 21.69 -15.80 16.38
N GLU A 207 22.29 -14.76 16.96
CA GLU A 207 23.45 -14.87 17.83
C GLU A 207 23.14 -15.71 19.08
N ASN A 208 21.90 -15.69 19.57
CA ASN A 208 21.42 -16.55 20.67
C ASN A 208 21.01 -17.97 20.21
N GLY A 209 21.33 -18.36 18.98
CA GLY A 209 21.12 -19.71 18.45
C GLY A 209 19.68 -20.02 18.02
N LYS A 210 18.83 -19.02 17.80
CA LYS A 210 17.49 -19.19 17.24
C LYS A 210 17.57 -19.38 15.72
N GLU A 211 16.65 -20.16 15.13
CA GLU A 211 16.43 -20.14 13.68
C GLU A 211 15.78 -18.80 13.29
N VAL A 212 16.50 -17.95 12.59
CA VAL A 212 15.95 -16.68 12.08
C VAL A 212 15.85 -16.74 10.57
N VAL A 213 14.62 -16.57 10.05
CA VAL A 213 14.35 -16.50 8.61
C VAL A 213 13.83 -15.10 8.28
N ALA A 214 14.61 -14.33 7.54
CA ALA A 214 14.27 -12.99 7.09
C ALA A 214 14.03 -13.00 5.57
N LEU A 215 12.78 -12.80 5.14
CA LEU A 215 12.50 -12.53 3.73
C LEU A 215 12.66 -11.05 3.46
N VAL A 216 13.66 -10.68 2.65
CA VAL A 216 13.99 -9.29 2.32
C VAL A 216 13.63 -9.00 0.87
N GLU A 217 12.67 -8.10 0.63
CA GLU A 217 12.29 -7.66 -0.72
C GLU A 217 13.27 -6.59 -1.22
N LEU A 218 14.23 -6.97 -2.06
CA LEU A 218 15.25 -6.06 -2.60
C LEU A 218 14.68 -5.05 -3.62
N ARG A 219 13.51 -5.32 -4.23
CA ARG A 219 12.86 -4.45 -5.21
C ARG A 219 11.94 -3.40 -4.56
N ALA A 220 12.13 -3.11 -3.26
CA ALA A 220 11.43 -2.03 -2.57
C ALA A 220 11.92 -0.68 -3.11
N ARG A 221 11.08 0.02 -3.90
CA ARG A 221 11.47 1.27 -4.59
C ARG A 221 12.00 2.31 -3.61
N PHE A 222 13.18 2.87 -3.92
CA PHE A 222 13.93 3.88 -3.18
C PHE A 222 14.63 3.40 -1.91
N ASP A 223 14.42 2.16 -1.48
CA ASP A 223 15.05 1.55 -0.30
C ASP A 223 15.95 0.37 -0.68
N GLU A 224 16.19 0.15 -1.99
CA GLU A 224 16.91 -1.00 -2.51
C GLU A 224 18.30 -1.13 -1.87
N GLN A 225 19.07 -0.03 -1.82
CA GLN A 225 20.43 -0.06 -1.25
C GLN A 225 20.39 -0.36 0.27
N ASN A 226 19.47 0.27 1.00
CA ASN A 226 19.30 0.02 2.42
C ASN A 226 18.94 -1.44 2.71
N ASN A 227 18.09 -2.04 1.86
CA ASN A 227 17.70 -3.44 2.01
C ASN A 227 18.85 -4.40 1.66
N ILE A 228 19.71 -4.07 0.67
CA ILE A 228 20.94 -4.80 0.37
C ILE A 228 21.89 -4.77 1.57
N ASP A 229 22.11 -3.60 2.17
CA ASP A 229 23.03 -3.44 3.30
C ASP A 229 22.54 -4.24 4.52
N TRP A 230 21.25 -4.18 4.84
CA TRP A 230 20.66 -4.96 5.93
C TRP A 230 20.66 -6.47 5.66
N SER A 231 20.45 -6.91 4.42
CA SER A 231 20.49 -8.34 4.09
C SER A 231 21.87 -8.96 4.35
N LYS A 232 22.95 -8.22 4.04
CA LYS A 232 24.32 -8.65 4.36
C LYS A 232 24.52 -8.79 5.86
N HIS A 233 24.07 -7.78 6.62
CA HIS A 233 24.22 -7.79 8.08
C HIS A 233 23.46 -8.96 8.73
N LEU A 234 22.26 -9.28 8.24
CA LEU A 234 21.49 -10.44 8.70
C LEU A 234 22.20 -11.76 8.40
N GLU A 235 22.75 -11.92 7.18
CA GLU A 235 23.52 -13.15 6.82
C GLU A 235 24.79 -13.29 7.65
N GLU A 236 25.53 -12.21 7.86
CA GLU A 236 26.75 -12.19 8.70
C GLU A 236 26.44 -12.61 10.14
N ALA A 237 25.23 -12.32 10.65
CA ALA A 237 24.76 -12.74 11.96
C ALA A 237 24.24 -14.20 12.01
N GLY A 238 24.21 -14.91 10.87
CA GLY A 238 23.74 -16.29 10.80
C GLY A 238 22.25 -16.45 10.51
N CYS A 239 21.54 -15.37 10.12
CA CYS A 239 20.16 -15.47 9.67
C CYS A 239 20.07 -16.11 8.29
N THR A 240 19.02 -16.90 8.04
CA THR A 240 18.65 -17.33 6.70
C THR A 240 17.91 -16.19 5.99
N VAL A 241 18.51 -15.62 4.96
CA VAL A 241 17.90 -14.53 4.16
C VAL A 241 17.32 -15.09 2.88
N ILE A 242 16.02 -14.78 2.63
CA ILE A 242 15.30 -15.13 1.40
C ILE A 242 15.06 -13.84 0.62
N TYR A 243 15.40 -13.82 -0.67
CA TYR A 243 15.32 -12.63 -1.53
C TYR A 243 14.01 -12.51 -2.35
N GLY A 244 12.96 -13.15 -1.87
CA GLY A 244 11.63 -13.08 -2.49
C GLY A 244 11.49 -13.96 -3.73
N PHE A 245 10.53 -13.65 -4.59
CA PHE A 245 10.23 -14.36 -5.83
C PHE A 245 10.76 -13.62 -7.05
N ASP A 246 11.03 -14.34 -8.12
CA ASP A 246 11.35 -13.76 -9.42
C ASP A 246 10.15 -13.01 -10.02
N ASP A 247 8.97 -13.62 -9.99
CA ASP A 247 7.76 -13.11 -10.63
C ASP A 247 6.88 -12.25 -9.71
N TYR A 248 6.95 -12.44 -8.38
CA TYR A 248 6.09 -11.78 -7.42
C TYR A 248 6.89 -10.93 -6.43
N LYS A 249 6.43 -9.71 -6.16
CA LYS A 249 7.01 -8.90 -5.08
C LYS A 249 6.37 -9.29 -3.75
N VAL A 250 7.19 -9.57 -2.75
CA VAL A 250 6.69 -9.84 -1.41
C VAL A 250 6.43 -8.52 -0.69
N HIS A 251 5.14 -8.21 -0.47
CA HIS A 251 4.72 -6.99 0.20
C HIS A 251 3.95 -7.26 1.51
N SER A 252 3.90 -8.52 1.92
CA SER A 252 3.32 -8.93 3.20
C SER A 252 4.04 -8.31 4.39
N LYS A 253 3.34 -8.19 5.52
CA LYS A 253 3.88 -7.80 6.83
C LYS A 253 3.47 -8.91 7.78
N LEU A 254 4.32 -9.90 7.88
CA LEU A 254 4.09 -11.13 8.63
C LEU A 254 5.31 -11.43 9.49
N THR A 255 5.07 -11.64 10.78
CA THR A 255 6.03 -12.14 11.75
C THR A 255 5.47 -13.39 12.40
N LEU A 256 6.30 -14.42 12.52
CA LEU A 256 5.98 -15.66 13.22
C LEU A 256 7.08 -15.97 14.23
N ILE A 257 6.72 -16.01 15.50
CA ILE A 257 7.57 -16.50 16.60
C ILE A 257 7.07 -17.88 16.96
N THR A 258 7.94 -18.89 16.92
CA THR A 258 7.63 -20.27 17.31
C THR A 258 8.29 -20.60 18.62
N LYS A 259 7.51 -21.12 19.58
CA LYS A 259 7.98 -21.51 20.91
C LYS A 259 7.75 -23.01 21.15
N LYS A 260 8.60 -23.62 21.94
CA LYS A 260 8.35 -24.95 22.53
C LYS A 260 7.19 -24.85 23.50
N SER A 261 6.33 -25.84 23.47
CA SER A 261 5.20 -25.98 24.40
C SER A 261 5.16 -27.40 24.94
N ALA A 262 4.47 -27.62 26.06
CA ALA A 262 4.29 -28.94 26.63
C ALA A 262 3.59 -29.93 25.67
N HIS A 263 2.85 -29.44 24.69
CA HIS A 263 2.06 -30.23 23.73
C HIS A 263 2.57 -30.07 22.26
N GLY A 264 3.83 -29.64 22.07
CA GLY A 264 4.43 -29.44 20.74
C GLY A 264 4.94 -28.01 20.58
N TYR A 265 4.29 -27.23 19.72
CA TYR A 265 4.67 -25.84 19.43
C TYR A 265 3.51 -24.88 19.73
N SER A 266 3.84 -23.67 20.13
CA SER A 266 2.93 -22.53 20.17
C SER A 266 3.49 -21.42 19.30
N TYR A 267 2.60 -20.54 18.86
CA TYR A 267 2.94 -19.46 17.94
C TYR A 267 2.50 -18.11 18.51
N ILE A 268 3.30 -17.08 18.22
CA ILE A 268 2.83 -15.68 18.24
C ILE A 268 2.97 -15.19 16.81
N THR A 269 1.85 -14.87 16.19
CA THR A 269 1.77 -14.40 14.81
C THR A 269 1.36 -12.95 14.79
N GLN A 270 2.12 -12.10 14.09
CA GLN A 270 1.74 -10.72 13.84
C GLN A 270 1.48 -10.51 12.35
N ILE A 271 0.33 -9.88 12.04
CA ILE A 271 -0.09 -9.53 10.69
C ILE A 271 -0.33 -8.02 10.66
N GLY A 272 0.40 -7.30 9.80
CA GLY A 272 0.35 -5.85 9.74
C GLY A 272 -0.18 -5.31 8.42
N THR A 273 -0.77 -4.11 8.47
CA THR A 273 -1.08 -3.33 7.28
C THR A 273 0.11 -2.51 6.80
N GLY A 274 1.01 -2.13 7.71
CA GLY A 274 2.16 -1.26 7.51
C GLY A 274 3.52 -1.94 7.68
N ASN A 275 4.56 -1.29 7.14
CA ASN A 275 5.92 -1.83 7.17
C ASN A 275 6.53 -1.83 8.58
N TYR A 276 7.49 -2.71 8.79
CA TYR A 276 8.33 -2.74 9.98
C TYR A 276 9.39 -1.62 9.94
N ASN A 277 8.94 -0.40 10.23
CA ASN A 277 9.80 0.78 10.17
C ASN A 277 9.37 1.78 11.25
N GLU A 278 10.24 2.02 12.21
CA GLU A 278 9.98 2.81 13.41
C GLU A 278 9.59 4.26 13.06
N LYS A 279 10.21 4.85 12.04
CA LYS A 279 9.90 6.23 11.62
C LYS A 279 8.53 6.34 10.93
N THR A 280 8.21 5.38 10.07
CA THR A 280 6.91 5.41 9.37
C THR A 280 5.76 5.08 10.32
N SER A 281 6.00 4.29 11.38
CA SER A 281 5.00 4.02 12.42
C SER A 281 4.57 5.25 13.22
N GLU A 282 5.33 6.35 13.16
CA GLU A 282 4.97 7.64 13.78
C GLU A 282 4.24 8.60 12.82
N LEU A 283 4.16 8.25 11.52
CA LEU A 283 3.64 9.12 10.46
C LEU A 283 2.47 8.53 9.69
N TYR A 284 2.34 7.19 9.67
CA TYR A 284 1.34 6.47 8.89
C TYR A 284 0.33 5.81 9.83
N THR A 285 -0.96 5.89 9.45
CA THR A 285 -1.98 5.11 10.17
C THR A 285 -1.92 3.67 9.69
N ASP A 286 -1.56 2.76 10.58
CA ASP A 286 -1.46 1.33 10.31
C ASP A 286 -1.95 0.51 11.49
N TYR A 287 -2.28 -0.75 11.22
CA TYR A 287 -2.77 -1.70 12.21
C TYR A 287 -1.82 -2.90 12.28
N SER A 288 -1.56 -3.36 13.49
CA SER A 288 -0.76 -4.54 13.80
C SER A 288 -1.58 -5.48 14.65
N PHE A 289 -2.12 -6.53 14.04
CA PHE A 289 -2.85 -7.60 14.71
C PHE A 289 -1.87 -8.67 15.17
N ILE A 290 -1.96 -9.08 16.43
CA ILE A 290 -1.05 -10.04 17.05
C ILE A 290 -1.90 -11.07 17.79
N THR A 291 -1.65 -12.34 17.53
CA THR A 291 -2.46 -13.45 18.02
C THR A 291 -1.60 -14.66 18.38
N ALA A 292 -2.07 -15.46 19.33
CA ALA A 292 -1.55 -16.78 19.65
C ALA A 292 -2.43 -17.92 19.09
N ASP A 293 -3.38 -17.61 18.17
CA ASP A 293 -4.22 -18.62 17.52
C ASP A 293 -3.35 -19.64 16.77
N LEU A 294 -3.50 -20.91 17.13
CA LEU A 294 -2.70 -22.01 16.59
C LEU A 294 -2.88 -22.14 15.07
N GLY A 295 -4.13 -22.05 14.57
CA GLY A 295 -4.42 -22.20 13.15
C GLY A 295 -3.83 -21.07 12.30
N ILE A 296 -3.87 -19.81 12.80
CA ILE A 296 -3.19 -18.69 12.13
C ILE A 296 -1.68 -18.89 12.14
N GLY A 297 -1.12 -19.41 13.24
CA GLY A 297 0.31 -19.74 13.34
C GLY A 297 0.74 -20.82 12.37
N GLU A 298 -0.05 -21.87 12.20
CA GLU A 298 0.20 -22.97 11.24
C GLU A 298 0.11 -22.44 9.79
N GLU A 299 -0.90 -21.64 9.46
CA GLU A 299 -1.01 -21.01 8.14
C GLU A 299 0.17 -20.07 7.87
N ALA A 300 0.58 -19.25 8.84
CA ALA A 300 1.76 -18.40 8.72
C ALA A 300 3.05 -19.20 8.52
N SER A 301 3.21 -20.32 9.22
CA SER A 301 4.33 -21.25 9.01
C SER A 301 4.34 -21.81 7.58
N ASN A 302 3.17 -22.23 7.08
CA ASN A 302 3.01 -22.70 5.70
C ASN A 302 3.36 -21.60 4.68
N VAL A 303 2.95 -20.34 4.92
CA VAL A 303 3.33 -19.20 4.09
C VAL A 303 4.85 -19.07 4.02
N PHE A 304 5.56 -19.10 5.15
CA PHE A 304 7.04 -19.01 5.16
C PHE A 304 7.71 -20.20 4.49
N GLN A 305 7.21 -21.42 4.65
CA GLN A 305 7.73 -22.61 3.98
C GLN A 305 7.59 -22.50 2.46
N ASN A 306 6.42 -22.07 1.97
CA ASN A 306 6.17 -21.85 0.56
C ASN A 306 7.10 -20.74 -0.02
N LEU A 307 7.23 -19.63 0.72
CA LEU A 307 8.12 -18.52 0.33
C LEU A 307 9.59 -18.98 0.22
N ALA A 308 10.04 -19.88 1.10
CA ALA A 308 11.41 -20.39 1.08
C ALA A 308 11.73 -21.22 -0.17
N VAL A 309 10.72 -21.86 -0.77
CA VAL A 309 10.86 -22.68 -1.98
C VAL A 309 10.24 -22.03 -3.22
N GLN A 310 10.00 -20.72 -3.17
CA GLN A 310 9.42 -19.93 -4.25
C GLN A 310 8.05 -20.47 -4.75
N LYS A 311 7.22 -20.97 -3.84
CA LYS A 311 5.85 -21.41 -4.13
C LYS A 311 4.85 -20.41 -3.58
N LEU A 312 3.71 -20.29 -4.26
CA LEU A 312 2.56 -19.54 -3.77
C LEU A 312 1.75 -20.40 -2.81
N THR A 313 1.16 -19.75 -1.81
CA THR A 313 0.26 -20.45 -0.85
C THR A 313 -1.12 -20.60 -1.50
N GLU A 314 -1.52 -21.85 -1.70
CA GLU A 314 -2.78 -22.22 -2.38
C GLU A 314 -3.96 -22.27 -1.42
N GLU A 315 -3.73 -22.72 -0.19
CA GLU A 315 -4.76 -22.95 0.83
C GLU A 315 -4.51 -22.08 2.06
N SER A 316 -5.54 -21.38 2.49
CA SER A 316 -5.63 -20.66 3.76
C SER A 316 -7.09 -20.42 4.10
N GLU A 317 -7.50 -20.64 5.34
CA GLU A 317 -8.88 -20.49 5.81
C GLU A 317 -9.06 -19.22 6.65
N LYS A 318 -8.08 -18.92 7.53
CA LYS A 318 -8.08 -17.78 8.45
C LYS A 318 -7.35 -16.57 7.88
N MET A 319 -6.31 -16.82 7.10
CA MET A 319 -5.52 -15.77 6.45
C MET A 319 -5.99 -15.52 5.01
N LEU A 320 -5.85 -14.28 4.56
CA LEU A 320 -5.92 -13.92 3.16
C LEU A 320 -4.50 -13.90 2.59
N VAL A 321 -4.20 -14.72 1.60
CA VAL A 321 -2.87 -14.76 0.98
C VAL A 321 -2.98 -14.51 -0.52
N ALA A 322 -2.45 -13.37 -0.98
CA ALA A 322 -2.37 -13.07 -2.40
C ALA A 322 -1.18 -13.82 -3.06
N PRO A 323 -1.27 -14.13 -4.36
CA PRO A 323 -2.36 -13.78 -5.28
C PRO A 323 -3.56 -14.74 -5.25
N LEU A 324 -3.44 -15.95 -4.67
CA LEU A 324 -4.40 -17.03 -4.92
C LEU A 324 -5.68 -16.91 -4.07
N ARG A 325 -5.57 -16.52 -2.80
CA ARG A 325 -6.70 -16.53 -1.87
C ARG A 325 -7.23 -15.16 -1.45
N PHE A 326 -6.44 -14.10 -1.64
CA PHE A 326 -6.81 -12.75 -1.21
C PHE A 326 -8.05 -12.21 -1.94
N LYS A 327 -8.00 -12.15 -3.28
CA LYS A 327 -9.07 -11.60 -4.12
C LYS A 327 -10.31 -12.50 -4.11
N SER A 328 -10.14 -13.81 -4.22
CA SER A 328 -11.25 -14.75 -4.25
C SER A 328 -12.10 -14.67 -2.98
N VAL A 329 -11.49 -14.71 -1.80
CA VAL A 329 -12.22 -14.59 -0.53
C VAL A 329 -12.96 -13.26 -0.39
N LEU A 330 -12.35 -12.15 -0.83
CA LEU A 330 -13.04 -10.85 -0.79
C LEU A 330 -14.23 -10.78 -1.74
N LEU A 331 -14.13 -11.40 -2.92
CA LEU A 331 -15.27 -11.51 -3.85
C LEU A 331 -16.38 -12.40 -3.28
N ASP A 332 -16.04 -13.52 -2.62
CA ASP A 332 -16.99 -14.40 -1.94
C ASP A 332 -17.72 -13.65 -0.80
N GLU A 333 -16.99 -12.81 -0.03
CA GLU A 333 -17.62 -11.95 0.98
C GLU A 333 -18.59 -10.94 0.36
N MET A 334 -18.21 -10.31 -0.76
CA MET A 334 -19.10 -9.39 -1.48
C MET A 334 -20.34 -10.11 -2.01
N ASP A 335 -20.20 -11.34 -2.53
CA ASP A 335 -21.33 -12.17 -2.95
C ASP A 335 -22.25 -12.53 -1.78
N ARG A 336 -21.70 -12.83 -0.62
CA ARG A 336 -22.47 -13.06 0.61
C ARG A 336 -23.33 -11.83 0.97
N ILE A 337 -22.76 -10.63 0.88
CA ILE A 337 -23.47 -9.38 1.16
C ILE A 337 -24.54 -9.08 0.11
N ILE A 338 -24.23 -9.28 -1.18
CA ILE A 338 -25.18 -9.13 -2.29
C ILE A 338 -26.40 -10.07 -2.09
N ASN A 339 -26.14 -11.33 -1.74
CA ASN A 339 -27.21 -12.31 -1.49
C ASN A 339 -28.04 -11.93 -0.26
N ALA A 340 -27.45 -11.39 0.79
CA ALA A 340 -28.19 -10.89 1.95
C ALA A 340 -29.12 -9.72 1.57
N ALA A 341 -28.64 -8.77 0.78
CA ALA A 341 -29.44 -7.65 0.29
C ALA A 341 -30.60 -8.13 -0.60
N ARG A 342 -30.35 -9.06 -1.52
CA ARG A 342 -31.39 -9.67 -2.38
C ARG A 342 -32.48 -10.39 -1.56
N LEU A 343 -32.15 -10.88 -0.38
CA LEU A 343 -33.10 -11.44 0.59
C LEU A 343 -33.79 -10.39 1.47
N GLY A 344 -33.60 -9.09 1.20
CA GLY A 344 -34.21 -7.98 1.94
C GLY A 344 -33.55 -7.70 3.30
N ARG A 345 -32.34 -8.18 3.56
CA ARG A 345 -31.60 -7.89 4.80
C ARG A 345 -30.87 -6.54 4.68
N PRO A 346 -30.70 -5.80 5.79
CA PRO A 346 -29.95 -4.53 5.80
C PRO A 346 -28.43 -4.81 5.67
N ALA A 347 -27.99 -5.13 4.46
CA ALA A 347 -26.59 -5.46 4.17
C ALA A 347 -25.77 -4.22 3.81
N SER A 348 -24.51 -4.17 4.28
CA SER A 348 -23.62 -3.05 4.00
C SER A 348 -22.14 -3.45 4.00
N MET A 349 -21.30 -2.62 3.37
CA MET A 349 -19.85 -2.76 3.37
C MET A 349 -19.18 -1.43 3.75
N ILE A 350 -18.11 -1.50 4.53
CA ILE A 350 -17.20 -0.36 4.76
C ILE A 350 -15.80 -0.81 4.35
N LEU A 351 -15.23 -0.18 3.33
CA LEU A 351 -14.00 -0.61 2.70
C LEU A 351 -12.96 0.50 2.74
N LYS A 352 -11.98 0.38 3.64
CA LYS A 352 -10.84 1.30 3.73
C LYS A 352 -9.64 0.72 3.03
N ASN A 353 -9.12 1.43 2.02
CA ASN A 353 -7.90 1.08 1.31
C ASN A 353 -7.16 2.35 0.81
N ASN A 354 -5.94 2.18 0.29
CA ASN A 354 -5.23 3.32 -0.29
C ASN A 354 -5.67 3.61 -1.71
N SER A 355 -5.94 2.55 -2.49
CA SER A 355 -6.21 2.68 -3.92
C SER A 355 -7.07 1.53 -4.44
N ILE A 356 -7.87 1.80 -5.47
CA ILE A 356 -8.67 0.81 -6.19
C ILE A 356 -8.53 0.96 -7.70
N SER A 357 -8.17 -0.12 -8.39
CA SER A 357 -8.16 -0.24 -9.86
C SER A 357 -8.41 -1.67 -10.34
N ASP A 358 -8.59 -2.64 -9.43
CA ASP A 358 -8.90 -4.02 -9.80
C ASP A 358 -10.30 -4.08 -10.42
N ARG A 359 -10.35 -4.59 -11.66
CA ARG A 359 -11.57 -4.58 -12.47
C ARG A 359 -12.65 -5.47 -11.88
N ASP A 360 -12.29 -6.65 -11.40
CA ASP A 360 -13.28 -7.62 -10.90
C ASP A 360 -13.92 -7.11 -9.61
N ILE A 361 -13.11 -6.51 -8.72
CA ILE A 361 -13.60 -5.87 -7.50
C ILE A 361 -14.52 -4.68 -7.86
N ILE A 362 -14.15 -3.84 -8.84
CA ILE A 362 -14.98 -2.69 -9.27
C ILE A 362 -16.33 -3.18 -9.82
N LEU A 363 -16.34 -4.20 -10.67
CA LEU A 363 -17.59 -4.77 -11.21
C LEU A 363 -18.45 -5.38 -10.10
N LYS A 364 -17.83 -6.02 -9.10
CA LYS A 364 -18.54 -6.58 -7.95
C LYS A 364 -19.14 -5.49 -7.04
N LEU A 365 -18.46 -4.36 -6.89
CA LEU A 365 -19.02 -3.19 -6.18
C LEU A 365 -20.21 -2.57 -6.93
N GLU A 366 -20.16 -2.51 -8.28
CA GLU A 366 -21.29 -2.09 -9.11
C GLU A 366 -22.48 -3.05 -8.93
N GLU A 367 -22.25 -4.37 -8.97
CA GLU A 367 -23.28 -5.38 -8.72
C GLU A 367 -23.91 -5.23 -7.32
N ALA A 368 -23.08 -5.04 -6.30
CA ALA A 368 -23.53 -4.86 -4.93
C ALA A 368 -24.40 -3.59 -4.78
N SER A 369 -23.97 -2.47 -5.37
CA SER A 369 -24.74 -1.24 -5.38
C SER A 369 -26.10 -1.42 -6.07
N CYS A 370 -26.12 -2.08 -7.23
CA CYS A 370 -27.37 -2.41 -7.95
C CYS A 370 -28.30 -3.34 -7.16
N ALA A 371 -27.74 -4.20 -6.30
CA ALA A 371 -28.51 -5.06 -5.39
C ALA A 371 -29.05 -4.32 -4.14
N GLY A 372 -28.78 -3.01 -4.01
CA GLY A 372 -29.23 -2.19 -2.88
C GLY A 372 -28.30 -2.23 -1.66
N VAL A 373 -27.09 -2.78 -1.78
CA VAL A 373 -26.10 -2.75 -0.70
C VAL A 373 -25.56 -1.34 -0.52
N ARG A 374 -25.61 -0.81 0.70
CA ARG A 374 -24.90 0.42 1.07
C ARG A 374 -23.39 0.13 1.15
N ILE A 375 -22.60 0.91 0.41
CA ILE A 375 -21.15 0.76 0.34
C ILE A 375 -20.50 2.10 0.69
N ASP A 376 -19.78 2.15 1.78
CA ASP A 376 -18.98 3.31 2.18
C ASP A 376 -17.48 2.98 1.99
N MET A 377 -16.77 3.78 1.18
CA MET A 377 -15.33 3.59 0.95
C MET A 377 -14.51 4.77 1.44
N ILE A 378 -13.34 4.46 2.01
CA ILE A 378 -12.32 5.45 2.38
C ILE A 378 -11.08 5.18 1.52
N VAL A 379 -10.88 6.03 0.49
CA VAL A 379 -9.82 5.87 -0.52
C VAL A 379 -9.05 7.19 -0.67
N ARG A 380 -7.74 7.18 -0.39
CA ARG A 380 -6.92 8.40 -0.45
C ARG A 380 -6.08 8.57 -1.73
N GLY A 381 -5.92 7.52 -2.50
CA GLY A 381 -5.04 7.47 -3.68
C GLY A 381 -5.81 7.27 -4.97
N ILE A 382 -5.29 6.38 -5.83
CA ILE A 382 -5.91 6.04 -7.11
C ILE A 382 -7.31 5.46 -6.88
N CYS A 383 -8.31 6.02 -7.54
CA CYS A 383 -9.68 5.55 -7.48
C CYS A 383 -10.26 5.45 -8.90
N CYS A 384 -10.43 4.23 -9.40
CA CYS A 384 -10.91 3.96 -10.76
C CYS A 384 -12.41 3.61 -10.79
N VAL A 385 -13.16 3.89 -9.72
CA VAL A 385 -14.61 3.77 -9.66
C VAL A 385 -15.22 5.12 -9.30
N ARG A 386 -16.41 5.43 -9.84
CA ARG A 386 -17.17 6.64 -9.51
C ARG A 386 -18.29 6.31 -8.54
N ALA A 387 -18.45 7.16 -7.53
CA ALA A 387 -19.52 7.08 -6.55
C ALA A 387 -20.82 7.72 -7.09
N GLY A 388 -21.97 7.27 -6.61
CA GLY A 388 -23.26 7.94 -6.82
C GLY A 388 -23.77 7.98 -8.26
N VAL A 389 -23.29 7.11 -9.15
CA VAL A 389 -23.74 7.07 -10.56
C VAL A 389 -25.07 6.33 -10.63
N PRO A 390 -26.17 6.98 -11.11
CA PRO A 390 -27.49 6.36 -11.19
C PRO A 390 -27.50 5.06 -11.99
N GLY A 391 -28.18 4.03 -11.48
CA GLY A 391 -28.31 2.71 -12.10
C GLY A 391 -27.02 1.87 -12.09
N LYS A 392 -25.95 2.34 -11.43
CA LYS A 392 -24.66 1.64 -11.34
C LYS A 392 -24.10 1.64 -9.93
N THR A 393 -23.68 2.80 -9.44
CA THR A 393 -23.01 2.96 -8.14
C THR A 393 -23.74 3.94 -7.24
N GLU A 394 -25.05 4.06 -7.36
CA GLU A 394 -25.85 5.02 -6.61
C GLU A 394 -25.81 4.81 -5.09
N ASN A 395 -25.58 3.58 -4.64
CA ASN A 395 -25.42 3.21 -3.23
C ASN A 395 -23.95 3.15 -2.77
N LEU A 396 -23.01 3.58 -3.63
CA LEU A 396 -21.58 3.66 -3.33
C LEU A 396 -21.20 5.10 -2.98
N HIS A 397 -20.64 5.28 -1.79
CA HIS A 397 -20.11 6.53 -1.26
C HIS A 397 -18.59 6.42 -1.09
N ILE A 398 -17.85 7.43 -1.56
CA ILE A 398 -16.38 7.41 -1.48
C ILE A 398 -15.89 8.68 -0.81
N ARG A 399 -15.14 8.53 0.27
CA ARG A 399 -14.45 9.62 0.96
C ARG A 399 -12.92 9.47 0.85
N SER A 400 -12.25 10.60 0.78
CA SER A 400 -10.79 10.71 0.86
C SER A 400 -10.41 11.48 2.11
N LEU A 401 -9.53 10.92 2.94
CA LEU A 401 -8.99 11.54 4.13
C LEU A 401 -7.52 11.90 3.89
N VAL A 402 -7.20 13.19 3.95
CA VAL A 402 -5.84 13.71 3.89
C VAL A 402 -5.66 14.69 5.02
N GLY A 403 -4.85 14.32 6.00
CA GLY A 403 -4.63 15.09 7.22
C GLY A 403 -3.20 15.03 7.68
N ARG A 404 -3.01 15.10 8.99
CA ARG A 404 -1.72 15.06 9.67
C ARG A 404 -0.93 13.79 9.37
N TYR A 405 -1.61 12.65 9.44
CA TYR A 405 -1.03 11.33 9.21
C TYR A 405 -1.41 10.81 7.83
N LEU A 406 -0.54 10.00 7.23
CA LEU A 406 -0.86 9.32 6.00
C LEU A 406 -1.80 8.14 6.29
N GLU A 407 -3.02 8.19 5.80
CA GLU A 407 -3.96 7.07 5.88
C GLU A 407 -3.41 5.89 5.06
N HIS A 408 -2.98 4.82 5.74
CA HIS A 408 -2.30 3.69 5.10
C HIS A 408 -2.90 2.33 5.45
N GLY A 409 -3.51 2.18 6.61
CA GLY A 409 -4.17 0.95 7.03
C GLY A 409 -5.31 0.52 6.10
N ARG A 410 -5.52 -0.79 5.96
CA ARG A 410 -6.62 -1.37 5.19
C ARG A 410 -7.50 -2.17 6.13
N ILE A 411 -8.79 -1.86 6.08
CA ILE A 411 -9.84 -2.56 6.83
C ILE A 411 -11.00 -2.82 5.88
N TYR A 412 -11.49 -4.05 5.84
CA TYR A 412 -12.62 -4.46 5.02
C TYR A 412 -13.69 -5.04 5.92
N SER A 413 -14.82 -4.36 6.02
CA SER A 413 -15.96 -4.75 6.87
C SER A 413 -17.17 -5.10 6.01
N PHE A 414 -17.75 -6.28 6.26
CA PHE A 414 -18.87 -6.87 5.53
C PHE A 414 -19.97 -7.25 6.51
N TYR A 415 -21.11 -6.55 6.45
CA TYR A 415 -22.27 -6.79 7.29
C TYR A 415 -23.44 -7.37 6.47
N ASP A 416 -23.94 -8.55 6.84
CA ASP A 416 -25.00 -9.27 6.12
C ASP A 416 -26.41 -9.09 6.72
N GLY A 417 -26.57 -8.10 7.59
CA GLY A 417 -27.81 -7.87 8.33
C GLY A 417 -27.90 -8.61 9.67
N VAL A 418 -26.97 -9.52 9.95
CA VAL A 418 -26.91 -10.29 11.20
C VAL A 418 -25.48 -10.24 11.78
N ASN A 419 -24.49 -10.59 10.97
CA ASN A 419 -23.10 -10.73 11.40
C ASN A 419 -22.18 -9.79 10.62
N THR A 420 -21.20 -9.24 11.32
CA THR A 420 -20.10 -8.49 10.71
C THR A 420 -18.85 -9.37 10.62
N ARG A 421 -18.25 -9.44 9.44
CA ARG A 421 -16.90 -9.98 9.24
C ARG A 421 -15.96 -8.84 8.89
N ILE A 422 -14.85 -8.73 9.62
CA ILE A 422 -13.88 -7.65 9.45
C ILE A 422 -12.52 -8.28 9.18
N TYR A 423 -11.84 -7.70 8.18
CA TYR A 423 -10.50 -8.09 7.76
C TYR A 423 -9.57 -6.89 7.85
N ILE A 424 -8.32 -7.14 8.22
CA ILE A 424 -7.20 -6.21 8.00
C ILE A 424 -6.23 -6.85 7.03
N ALA A 425 -5.55 -6.03 6.21
CA ALA A 425 -4.66 -6.57 5.19
C ALA A 425 -3.53 -5.63 4.81
N SER A 426 -2.47 -6.17 4.21
CA SER A 426 -1.37 -5.41 3.62
C SER A 426 -1.67 -4.94 2.19
N GLY A 427 -2.60 -5.59 1.49
CA GLY A 427 -2.94 -5.34 0.09
C GLY A 427 -4.00 -4.26 -0.10
N ASP A 428 -3.94 -3.55 -1.23
CA ASP A 428 -4.98 -2.66 -1.75
C ASP A 428 -5.82 -3.38 -2.82
N PHE A 429 -6.90 -2.74 -3.28
CA PHE A 429 -7.70 -3.20 -4.42
C PHE A 429 -7.09 -2.79 -5.77
N LEU A 430 -5.80 -3.03 -5.93
CA LEU A 430 -5.07 -2.84 -7.18
C LEU A 430 -4.72 -4.20 -7.78
N THR A 431 -4.89 -4.39 -9.09
CA THR A 431 -4.55 -5.64 -9.79
C THR A 431 -3.14 -6.13 -9.45
N ARG A 432 -2.18 -5.23 -9.34
CA ARG A 432 -0.81 -5.60 -8.92
C ARG A 432 -0.72 -6.18 -7.49
N ASN A 433 -1.62 -5.79 -6.57
CA ASN A 433 -1.65 -6.34 -5.21
C ASN A 433 -2.36 -7.68 -5.18
N THR A 434 -3.43 -7.81 -5.97
CA THR A 434 -4.27 -9.00 -5.99
C THR A 434 -3.70 -10.13 -6.84
N GLU A 435 -2.85 -9.82 -7.85
CA GLU A 435 -2.39 -10.80 -8.86
C GLU A 435 -0.85 -10.91 -8.99
N CYS A 436 -0.09 -9.86 -8.63
CA CYS A 436 1.36 -9.79 -8.89
C CYS A 436 2.20 -9.62 -7.63
N ARG A 437 1.60 -9.77 -6.44
CA ARG A 437 2.29 -9.64 -5.16
C ARG A 437 1.90 -10.72 -4.19
N VAL A 438 2.78 -11.00 -3.25
CA VAL A 438 2.41 -11.70 -2.02
C VAL A 438 1.98 -10.65 -1.00
N GLU A 439 0.69 -10.63 -0.72
CA GLU A 439 0.06 -9.81 0.33
C GLU A 439 -0.55 -10.75 1.36
N VAL A 440 -0.70 -10.28 2.59
CA VAL A 440 -1.39 -11.02 3.65
C VAL A 440 -2.48 -10.17 4.29
N GLY A 441 -3.50 -10.84 4.76
CA GLY A 441 -4.54 -10.29 5.61
C GLY A 441 -5.07 -11.36 6.54
N VAL A 442 -5.93 -10.96 7.45
CA VAL A 442 -6.54 -11.88 8.43
C VAL A 442 -7.96 -11.43 8.75
N ARG A 443 -8.84 -12.41 8.95
CA ARG A 443 -10.16 -12.17 9.52
C ARG A 443 -10.02 -12.02 11.02
N VAL A 444 -10.46 -10.88 11.55
CA VAL A 444 -10.46 -10.61 12.99
C VAL A 444 -11.72 -11.27 13.59
N GLU A 445 -11.53 -12.22 14.51
CA GLU A 445 -12.64 -12.94 15.13
C GLU A 445 -12.98 -12.44 16.53
N ASP A 446 -12.01 -11.89 17.25
CA ASP A 446 -12.21 -11.33 18.59
C ASP A 446 -13.29 -10.24 18.59
N PRO A 447 -14.38 -10.38 19.37
CA PRO A 447 -15.51 -9.44 19.35
C PRO A 447 -15.12 -8.02 19.75
N VAL A 448 -14.18 -7.87 20.71
CA VAL A 448 -13.71 -6.57 21.20
C VAL A 448 -12.93 -5.85 20.11
N LEU A 449 -12.09 -6.59 19.37
CA LEU A 449 -11.32 -6.02 18.26
C LEU A 449 -12.20 -5.72 17.05
N LYS A 450 -13.26 -6.51 16.79
CA LYS A 450 -14.27 -6.17 15.76
C LYS A 450 -14.98 -4.85 16.08
N GLU A 451 -15.43 -4.67 17.31
CA GLU A 451 -16.07 -3.42 17.73
C GLU A 451 -15.10 -2.23 17.65
N LYS A 452 -13.85 -2.42 18.05
CA LYS A 452 -12.79 -1.42 17.91
C LYS A 452 -12.58 -1.00 16.45
N LEU A 453 -12.45 -1.96 15.54
CA LEU A 453 -12.27 -1.70 14.10
C LEU A 453 -13.50 -1.02 13.47
N ASP A 454 -14.70 -1.42 13.84
CA ASP A 454 -15.94 -0.77 13.40
C ASP A 454 -16.01 0.68 13.91
N SER A 455 -15.67 0.92 15.18
CA SER A 455 -15.60 2.25 15.77
C SER A 455 -14.58 3.15 15.05
N ILE A 456 -13.41 2.62 14.68
CA ILE A 456 -12.40 3.32 13.89
C ILE A 456 -12.97 3.72 12.52
N LEU A 457 -13.62 2.79 11.82
CA LEU A 457 -14.22 3.05 10.51
C LEU A 457 -15.33 4.11 10.60
N ARG A 458 -16.21 4.02 11.60
CA ARG A 458 -17.29 5.01 11.83
C ARG A 458 -16.73 6.39 12.15
N LEU A 459 -15.70 6.47 13.01
CA LEU A 459 -15.02 7.73 13.31
C LEU A 459 -14.43 8.35 12.04
N GLN A 460 -13.82 7.57 11.16
CA GLN A 460 -13.26 8.07 9.90
C GLN A 460 -14.35 8.48 8.90
N LEU A 461 -15.48 7.78 8.86
CA LEU A 461 -16.64 8.17 8.04
C LEU A 461 -17.35 9.42 8.58
N SER A 462 -17.21 9.74 9.86
CA SER A 462 -17.78 10.97 10.44
C SER A 462 -16.88 12.20 10.30
N ASP A 463 -15.64 12.07 9.76
CA ASP A 463 -14.73 13.20 9.60
C ASP A 463 -15.34 14.28 8.70
N ASN A 464 -15.48 15.51 9.23
CA ASN A 464 -15.97 16.69 8.50
C ASN A 464 -14.93 17.84 8.48
N VAL A 465 -13.71 17.58 8.97
CA VAL A 465 -12.59 18.53 8.97
C VAL A 465 -11.64 18.27 7.79
N ASN A 466 -11.25 17.01 7.58
CA ASN A 466 -10.27 16.62 6.57
C ASN A 466 -10.87 15.90 5.36
N ALA A 467 -12.09 15.36 5.50
CA ALA A 467 -12.72 14.55 4.47
C ALA A 467 -13.09 15.34 3.21
N ARG A 468 -12.94 14.68 2.08
CA ARG A 468 -13.52 15.06 0.78
C ARG A 468 -14.35 13.90 0.27
N GLU A 469 -15.53 14.20 -0.27
CA GLU A 469 -16.47 13.23 -0.82
C GLU A 469 -16.48 13.29 -2.33
N MET A 470 -16.42 12.13 -2.98
CA MET A 470 -16.49 12.03 -4.44
C MET A 470 -17.89 12.29 -4.93
N GLN A 471 -17.99 13.09 -5.99
CA GLN A 471 -19.23 13.39 -6.69
C GLN A 471 -19.42 12.44 -7.89
N PRO A 472 -20.64 12.30 -8.46
CA PRO A 472 -20.87 11.41 -9.60
C PRO A 472 -20.07 11.74 -10.87
N ASP A 473 -19.59 12.97 -11.01
CA ASP A 473 -18.70 13.40 -12.09
C ASP A 473 -17.22 12.99 -11.85
N GLY A 474 -16.90 12.47 -10.64
CA GLY A 474 -15.56 12.08 -10.22
C GLY A 474 -14.78 13.22 -9.56
N SER A 475 -15.35 14.41 -9.42
CA SER A 475 -14.74 15.49 -8.64
C SER A 475 -14.87 15.21 -7.14
N TYR A 476 -14.05 15.90 -6.33
CA TYR A 476 -14.09 15.78 -4.87
C TYR A 476 -14.46 17.12 -4.23
N GLN A 477 -15.50 17.11 -3.40
CA GLN A 477 -15.90 18.26 -2.60
C GLN A 477 -15.48 18.07 -1.14
N LYS A 478 -15.01 19.16 -0.51
CA LYS A 478 -14.71 19.15 0.93
C LYS A 478 -16.01 18.97 1.71
N VAL A 479 -16.05 17.99 2.60
CA VAL A 479 -17.16 17.83 3.55
C VAL A 479 -17.19 19.07 4.46
N LYS A 480 -18.38 19.64 4.63
CA LYS A 480 -18.59 20.78 5.51
C LYS A 480 -19.57 20.38 6.60
N PRO A 481 -19.28 20.68 7.87
CA PRO A 481 -20.22 20.42 8.95
C PRO A 481 -21.50 21.23 8.73
N ALA A 482 -22.63 20.67 9.09
CA ALA A 482 -23.91 21.40 9.13
C ALA A 482 -23.86 22.49 10.24
N PRO A 483 -24.70 23.55 10.16
CA PRO A 483 -24.76 24.51 11.23
C PRO A 483 -25.12 23.88 12.58
N GLY A 484 -24.22 24.03 13.57
CA GLY A 484 -24.36 23.44 14.89
C GLY A 484 -23.83 21.99 15.02
N GLU A 485 -23.37 21.35 13.94
CA GLU A 485 -22.72 20.06 13.99
C GLU A 485 -21.29 20.20 14.56
N PRO A 486 -20.86 19.31 15.48
CA PRO A 486 -19.52 19.33 16.02
C PRO A 486 -18.47 19.07 14.94
N LEU A 487 -17.31 19.72 15.07
CA LEU A 487 -16.16 19.43 14.22
C LEU A 487 -15.53 18.08 14.62
N VAL A 488 -15.51 17.17 13.66
CA VAL A 488 -14.91 15.84 13.84
C VAL A 488 -13.65 15.74 12.98
N ASN A 489 -12.48 15.77 13.63
CA ASN A 489 -11.21 15.40 13.04
C ASN A 489 -10.91 13.96 13.46
N SER A 490 -11.13 13.01 12.56
CA SER A 490 -11.02 11.58 12.88
C SER A 490 -9.62 11.19 13.35
N GLN A 491 -8.56 11.78 12.78
CA GLN A 491 -7.19 11.49 13.18
C GLN A 491 -6.88 11.94 14.60
N MET A 492 -7.46 13.05 15.05
CA MET A 492 -7.29 13.48 16.44
C MET A 492 -8.22 12.71 17.39
N GLY A 493 -9.44 12.41 16.96
CA GLY A 493 -10.40 11.60 17.72
C GLY A 493 -9.92 10.17 18.00
N MET A 494 -8.99 9.64 17.20
CA MET A 494 -8.36 8.34 17.47
C MET A 494 -7.60 8.29 18.81
N TYR A 495 -7.01 9.40 19.26
CA TYR A 495 -6.35 9.45 20.57
C TYR A 495 -7.34 9.26 21.72
N ASP A 496 -8.55 9.81 21.56
CA ASP A 496 -9.61 9.64 22.56
C ASP A 496 -10.20 8.22 22.50
N LEU A 497 -10.43 7.70 21.31
CA LEU A 497 -10.95 6.34 21.09
C LEU A 497 -10.05 5.26 21.68
N LEU A 498 -8.73 5.45 21.63
CA LEU A 498 -7.73 4.47 22.05
C LEU A 498 -7.14 4.75 23.44
N ARG A 499 -7.62 5.77 24.16
CA ARG A 499 -7.05 6.22 25.45
C ARG A 499 -6.96 5.12 26.48
N ASP A 500 -8.01 4.34 26.61
CA ASP A 500 -8.16 3.30 27.62
C ASP A 500 -7.82 1.89 27.12
N ASP A 501 -7.32 1.79 25.89
CA ASP A 501 -7.09 0.51 25.18
C ASP A 501 -6.12 -0.43 25.92
N TRP A 502 -5.13 0.13 26.63
CA TRP A 502 -4.16 -0.62 27.42
C TRP A 502 -4.73 -1.22 28.73
N THR A 503 -5.91 -0.75 29.18
CA THR A 503 -6.52 -1.13 30.45
C THR A 503 -7.94 -1.63 30.33
N ALA A 504 -8.53 -1.56 29.13
CA ALA A 504 -9.96 -1.82 28.91
C ALA A 504 -10.34 -3.29 29.13
N ARG A 505 -9.44 -4.23 28.85
CA ARG A 505 -9.76 -5.67 28.92
C ARG A 505 -9.79 -6.24 30.34
N ASP A 506 -9.04 -5.66 31.26
CA ASP A 506 -9.12 -6.06 32.68
C ASP A 506 -10.49 -5.74 33.32
N LYS A 507 -11.29 -4.87 32.66
CA LYS A 507 -12.61 -4.43 33.09
C LYS A 507 -13.77 -5.09 32.34
N ALA A 508 -13.49 -5.85 31.29
CA ALA A 508 -14.54 -6.53 30.53
C ALA A 508 -15.02 -7.79 31.29
N PRO A 509 -16.33 -8.02 31.44
CA PRO A 509 -16.82 -9.29 31.97
C PRO A 509 -16.37 -10.43 31.06
N ALA A 510 -15.93 -11.54 31.66
CA ALA A 510 -15.56 -12.75 30.95
C ALA A 510 -16.67 -13.12 29.94
N PRO A 511 -16.32 -13.51 28.69
CA PRO A 511 -17.33 -13.90 27.72
C PRO A 511 -18.22 -15.00 28.34
N ALA A 512 -19.52 -14.75 28.29
CA ALA A 512 -20.50 -15.74 28.79
C ALA A 512 -20.22 -17.07 28.07
N SER A 513 -19.93 -18.12 28.85
CA SER A 513 -19.72 -19.46 28.33
C SER A 513 -20.89 -19.81 27.41
N VAL A 514 -20.59 -20.11 26.16
CA VAL A 514 -21.57 -20.55 25.17
C VAL A 514 -22.20 -21.83 25.79
N ALA A 515 -23.46 -21.73 26.20
CA ALA A 515 -24.20 -22.87 26.68
C ALA A 515 -24.19 -23.95 25.58
N GLU A 516 -23.71 -25.12 25.93
CA GLU A 516 -23.71 -26.28 25.03
C GLU A 516 -25.10 -26.43 24.41
N THR A 517 -25.18 -26.29 23.10
CA THR A 517 -26.37 -26.59 22.32
C THR A 517 -26.68 -28.09 22.48
N PRO A 518 -27.91 -28.49 22.84
CA PRO A 518 -28.26 -29.88 22.98
C PRO A 518 -28.05 -30.63 21.65
N LYS A 519 -27.38 -31.76 21.69
CA LYS A 519 -27.15 -32.64 20.54
C LYS A 519 -28.48 -32.95 19.84
N PRO A 520 -28.55 -32.79 18.51
CA PRO A 520 -29.75 -33.10 17.76
C PRO A 520 -30.05 -34.60 17.84
N GLN A 521 -31.30 -34.93 18.16
CA GLN A 521 -31.81 -36.31 18.11
C GLN A 521 -31.85 -36.77 16.64
N PRO A 522 -31.61 -38.07 16.35
CA PRO A 522 -31.60 -38.59 14.99
C PRO A 522 -33.01 -38.52 14.37
N VAL A 523 -33.14 -37.74 13.33
CA VAL A 523 -34.35 -37.66 12.49
C VAL A 523 -34.34 -38.88 11.56
N LYS A 524 -35.47 -39.65 11.56
CA LYS A 524 -35.70 -40.76 10.63
C LYS A 524 -35.59 -40.26 9.17
N ALA A 525 -34.84 -40.99 8.35
CA ALA A 525 -34.68 -40.73 6.93
C ALA A 525 -36.01 -40.78 6.18
N PRO A 526 -36.31 -39.86 5.28
CA PRO A 526 -37.44 -39.95 4.38
C PRO A 526 -37.18 -40.95 3.24
N GLU A 527 -38.23 -41.67 2.85
CA GLU A 527 -38.26 -42.65 1.75
C GLU A 527 -37.87 -41.99 0.40
N LYS A 528 -37.14 -42.74 -0.43
CA LYS A 528 -36.72 -42.35 -1.78
C LYS A 528 -37.92 -42.11 -2.69
N PRO A 529 -37.97 -40.99 -3.42
CA PRO A 529 -38.89 -40.84 -4.54
C PRO A 529 -38.41 -41.62 -5.76
N ALA A 530 -39.40 -42.13 -6.53
CA ALA A 530 -39.22 -42.92 -7.74
C ALA A 530 -38.54 -42.11 -8.88
N ALA A 531 -37.80 -42.81 -9.73
CA ALA A 531 -37.04 -42.27 -10.83
C ALA A 531 -37.93 -41.52 -11.88
N PRO A 532 -37.49 -40.33 -12.39
CA PRO A 532 -38.21 -39.69 -13.50
C PRO A 532 -37.87 -40.29 -14.84
N ALA A 533 -38.88 -40.28 -15.73
CA ALA A 533 -38.88 -40.78 -17.08
C ALA A 533 -37.90 -40.01 -18.00
N LYS A 534 -37.46 -40.71 -19.08
CA LYS A 534 -36.54 -40.28 -20.11
C LYS A 534 -36.95 -38.93 -20.75
N ALA A 535 -36.01 -37.97 -20.78
CA ALA A 535 -36.14 -36.71 -21.49
C ALA A 535 -36.03 -36.88 -23.00
N ALA A 536 -36.87 -36.16 -23.75
CA ALA A 536 -36.87 -36.02 -25.18
C ALA A 536 -35.67 -35.18 -25.69
N PRO A 537 -35.24 -35.33 -26.96
CA PRO A 537 -34.04 -34.70 -27.48
C PRO A 537 -34.20 -33.17 -27.68
N GLN A 538 -33.17 -32.42 -27.34
CA GLN A 538 -33.09 -30.99 -27.55
C GLN A 538 -32.89 -30.66 -29.07
N PRO A 539 -33.45 -29.54 -29.54
CA PRO A 539 -33.20 -29.07 -30.90
C PRO A 539 -31.82 -28.45 -31.07
N ALA A 540 -31.26 -28.62 -32.28
CA ALA A 540 -29.92 -28.16 -32.67
C ALA A 540 -29.74 -26.64 -32.57
N ARG A 541 -28.54 -26.20 -32.11
CA ARG A 541 -28.09 -24.81 -32.12
C ARG A 541 -28.01 -24.26 -33.57
N PRO A 542 -28.37 -22.98 -33.78
CA PRO A 542 -28.11 -22.30 -35.04
C PRO A 542 -26.61 -22.03 -35.23
N ALA A 543 -26.15 -22.12 -36.51
CA ALA A 543 -24.78 -21.86 -36.92
C ALA A 543 -24.38 -20.38 -36.70
N GLU A 544 -23.12 -20.16 -36.30
CA GLU A 544 -22.49 -18.84 -36.27
C GLU A 544 -22.38 -18.23 -37.68
N PRO A 545 -22.57 -16.92 -37.85
CA PRO A 545 -22.34 -16.25 -39.13
C PRO A 545 -20.85 -16.07 -39.40
N GLU A 546 -20.47 -16.38 -40.64
CA GLU A 546 -19.13 -16.17 -41.20
C GLU A 546 -18.66 -14.73 -41.10
N LYS A 547 -17.40 -14.54 -40.66
CA LYS A 547 -16.70 -13.26 -40.63
C LYS A 547 -16.41 -12.78 -42.06
N GLN A 548 -16.97 -11.64 -42.44
CA GLN A 548 -16.55 -10.91 -43.63
C GLN A 548 -15.16 -10.27 -43.39
N PRO A 549 -14.31 -10.19 -44.44
CA PRO A 549 -12.96 -9.61 -44.31
C PRO A 549 -13.02 -8.08 -44.18
N ALA A 550 -12.20 -7.56 -43.26
CA ALA A 550 -12.05 -6.14 -43.01
C ALA A 550 -11.53 -5.38 -44.24
N GLN A 551 -12.21 -4.30 -44.60
CA GLN A 551 -11.76 -3.33 -45.60
C GLN A 551 -10.48 -2.64 -45.10
N ARG A 552 -9.48 -2.57 -45.97
CA ARG A 552 -8.25 -1.78 -45.76
C ARG A 552 -8.61 -0.30 -45.79
N GLU A 553 -8.34 0.40 -44.69
CA GLU A 553 -8.26 1.86 -44.67
C GLU A 553 -7.00 2.31 -45.43
N GLU A 554 -7.21 3.22 -46.39
CA GLU A 554 -6.14 3.91 -47.12
C GLU A 554 -5.26 4.74 -46.17
N ALA A 555 -3.96 4.53 -46.30
CA ALA A 555 -2.95 5.29 -45.54
C ALA A 555 -2.90 6.73 -46.05
N ALA A 556 -3.01 7.68 -45.12
CA ALA A 556 -2.74 9.10 -45.35
C ALA A 556 -1.27 9.31 -45.79
N PRO A 557 -0.97 10.28 -46.67
CA PRO A 557 0.36 10.47 -47.24
C PRO A 557 1.35 10.94 -46.14
N ALA A 558 2.55 10.37 -46.20
CA ALA A 558 3.67 10.72 -45.32
C ALA A 558 4.07 12.19 -45.47
N PRO A 559 4.41 12.90 -44.36
CA PRO A 559 4.96 14.26 -44.45
C PRO A 559 6.36 14.24 -45.07
N MET A 560 6.60 15.17 -46.00
CA MET A 560 7.88 15.38 -46.65
C MET A 560 9.01 15.67 -45.66
N PRO A 561 10.23 15.19 -45.92
CA PRO A 561 11.38 15.46 -45.05
C PRO A 561 11.79 16.91 -45.13
N ILE A 562 11.87 17.59 -44.00
CA ILE A 562 12.49 18.90 -43.87
C ILE A 562 14.00 18.70 -43.94
N VAL A 563 14.62 19.20 -44.97
CA VAL A 563 16.07 19.22 -45.14
C VAL A 563 16.64 20.30 -44.18
N VAL A 564 17.27 19.86 -43.10
CA VAL A 564 18.06 20.71 -42.23
C VAL A 564 19.48 20.74 -42.78
N THR A 565 19.90 21.87 -43.35
CA THR A 565 21.29 22.08 -43.74
C THR A 565 22.17 22.16 -42.49
N GLU A 566 23.05 21.20 -42.33
CA GLU A 566 24.08 21.18 -41.28
C GLU A 566 25.09 22.34 -41.52
N SER A 567 25.07 23.34 -40.66
CA SER A 567 26.21 24.23 -40.48
C SER A 567 27.18 23.58 -39.46
N ARG A 568 28.44 23.46 -39.86
CA ARG A 568 29.54 22.82 -39.10
C ARG A 568 29.64 23.30 -37.64
N PRO A 569 29.92 22.43 -36.69
CA PRO A 569 29.94 22.76 -35.26
C PRO A 569 31.17 23.59 -34.91
N ARG A 570 30.94 24.78 -34.35
CA ARG A 570 31.92 25.49 -33.56
C ARG A 570 31.80 25.05 -32.10
N ARG A 571 32.93 24.65 -31.52
CA ARG A 571 33.28 24.34 -30.13
C ARG A 571 32.11 24.12 -29.17
N THR A 572 31.95 22.88 -28.73
CA THR A 572 31.03 22.43 -27.70
C THR A 572 31.20 23.21 -26.40
N GLY A 573 30.27 24.11 -26.12
CA GLY A 573 30.19 24.86 -24.86
C GLY A 573 29.75 23.98 -23.69
N LEU A 574 29.91 24.51 -22.49
CA LEU A 574 29.56 23.89 -21.21
C LEU A 574 28.16 23.26 -21.20
N LEU A 575 27.24 23.84 -21.95
CA LEU A 575 25.83 23.38 -22.02
C LEU A 575 25.64 22.10 -22.83
N SER A 576 26.42 21.95 -23.93
CA SER A 576 26.40 20.70 -24.70
C SER A 576 26.89 19.51 -23.85
N ARG A 577 27.91 19.74 -23.02
CA ARG A 577 28.43 18.76 -22.07
C ARG A 577 27.46 18.49 -20.94
N LEU A 578 26.74 19.48 -20.43
CA LEU A 578 25.70 19.31 -19.44
C LEU A 578 24.50 18.51 -20.01
N LEU A 579 24.05 18.84 -21.23
CA LEU A 579 23.00 18.10 -21.92
C LEU A 579 23.41 16.65 -22.22
N GLU A 580 24.65 16.43 -22.67
CA GLU A 580 25.20 15.08 -22.89
C GLU A 580 25.31 14.28 -21.58
N HIS A 581 25.60 14.94 -20.47
CA HIS A 581 25.68 14.27 -19.16
C HIS A 581 24.30 13.95 -18.58
N PHE A 582 23.27 14.74 -18.88
CA PHE A 582 21.90 14.51 -18.44
C PHE A 582 21.10 13.58 -19.34
N LEU A 583 21.49 13.43 -20.60
CA LEU A 583 20.81 12.56 -21.58
C LEU A 583 21.46 11.16 -21.70
N LYS A 584 22.64 10.98 -21.13
CA LYS A 584 23.25 9.67 -20.84
C LYS A 584 22.77 9.15 -19.50
#